data_ad47e8f4a75b3c6f3914702ad1762280
#
_entry.id   ad47e8f4a75b3c6f3914702ad1762280
#
_cell.length_a   1.000
_cell.length_b   1.000
_cell.length_c   1.000
_cell.angle_alpha   90.00
_cell.angle_beta   90.00
_cell.angle_gamma   90.00
#
_symmetry.space_group_name_H-M   'P 1'
#
loop_
_entity.id
_entity.type
_entity.pdbx_description
1 polymer ?
#
loop_
_entity_poly.entity_id
_entity_poly.type
_entity_poly.pdbx_seq_one_letter_code
_entity_poly.pdbx_strand_id
1 'polypeptide(L)'
;MSQQDKKLTGVFGHPVSDRENSMTAGPRGPLLMQDIYFLEQMSQFDREVIPERRMHAKGSGAFGTFTVTKDITKYTNAKIFSEIGKQTEMFARFSTVAGERGAADAERDIRGFALKFYTEEGNWDLVGNNTPVFFFRDPKLFVSLNRAVKRDPRTNMRDAQNNWDFWTGLPEALHQVTILMSDRGIPKDLRHMHGFGSHTYSMYNDSGERVWVKFHFRTQQGIENLTDEEAAEIIATDRDSSQRDLFEAIEKGDYPKWTMYIQVMTEEQAKNHKDNPFDLTKVWYHDEYPLIEVGEFELNRNPDNYFMDVEQAAFAPTNIIPGLDFSPDKMLQGRLFSYGDAQRYRLGVNHWQIPVNQPKGVGIENICPFSRDGQMRVVDNNQGGGTHYYPNNHGKFDSQPEYKKPPFPTDGYGYEYNQRQDDDNYFEQPGKLFRLQSEDAKERIFTNTANAMEGVTDDVKRRHIRQCYKADPEYGKGVAKALGIDINSIDLETENDETYENFEK
;
A
#
# COMPACT_ATOMS: atom_id res chain seq x y z
N MET A 1 33.33 -2.71 -6.99
CA MET A 1 34.34 -1.64 -7.11
C MET A 1 35.49 -1.96 -6.18
N SER A 2 36.73 -2.07 -6.70
CA SER A 2 37.91 -2.22 -5.86
C SER A 2 37.95 -1.05 -4.87
N GLN A 3 38.21 -1.33 -3.59
CA GLN A 3 38.53 -0.29 -2.61
C GLN A 3 39.83 0.40 -3.04
N GLN A 4 39.71 1.38 -3.94
CA GLN A 4 40.79 2.37 -4.10
C GLN A 4 40.82 3.16 -2.80
N ASP A 5 42.03 3.48 -2.33
CA ASP A 5 42.28 4.33 -1.16
C ASP A 5 41.59 5.68 -1.31
N LYS A 6 40.35 5.79 -0.80
CA LYS A 6 39.56 7.01 -0.80
C LYS A 6 40.15 7.96 0.22
N LYS A 7 40.41 9.22 -0.16
CA LYS A 7 40.84 10.28 0.74
C LYS A 7 39.66 10.99 1.36
N LEU A 8 39.75 11.33 2.62
CA LEU A 8 38.68 12.05 3.33
C LEU A 8 38.60 13.50 2.84
N THR A 9 37.37 13.96 2.66
CA THR A 9 37.04 15.36 2.39
C THR A 9 35.83 15.78 3.21
N GLY A 10 35.70 17.09 3.45
CA GLY A 10 34.41 17.67 3.87
C GLY A 10 33.37 17.62 2.75
N VAL A 11 32.15 18.08 3.03
CA VAL A 11 31.00 18.05 2.09
C VAL A 11 31.31 18.82 0.80
N PHE A 12 32.04 19.91 0.89
CA PHE A 12 32.44 20.76 -0.25
C PHE A 12 33.81 20.41 -0.84
N GLY A 13 34.38 19.25 -0.51
CA GLY A 13 35.55 18.69 -1.14
C GLY A 13 36.89 19.14 -0.54
N HIS A 14 36.95 19.97 0.51
CA HIS A 14 38.20 20.33 1.16
C HIS A 14 38.84 19.11 1.84
N PRO A 15 40.21 18.98 1.75
CA PRO A 15 40.89 17.83 2.35
C PRO A 15 40.79 17.84 3.88
N VAL A 16 40.61 16.68 4.46
CA VAL A 16 40.63 16.50 5.92
C VAL A 16 41.99 15.91 6.33
N SER A 17 42.74 16.67 7.14
CA SER A 17 44.07 16.30 7.58
C SER A 17 44.10 15.30 8.72
N ASP A 18 43.08 15.35 9.58
CA ASP A 18 42.96 14.50 10.76
C ASP A 18 41.49 14.30 11.09
N ARG A 19 41.05 13.05 11.19
CA ARG A 19 39.67 12.70 11.59
C ARG A 19 39.54 12.24 13.04
N GLU A 20 40.67 11.93 13.68
CA GLU A 20 40.71 11.34 15.02
C GLU A 20 40.68 12.42 16.11
N ASN A 21 41.13 13.64 15.77
CA ASN A 21 41.24 14.75 16.72
C ASN A 21 40.41 15.95 16.30
N SER A 22 39.70 16.54 17.25
CA SER A 22 38.94 17.77 17.04
C SER A 22 39.80 18.98 17.45
N MET A 23 39.59 20.11 16.79
CA MET A 23 40.29 21.35 17.09
C MET A 23 39.83 21.94 18.44
N THR A 24 40.73 22.05 19.40
CA THR A 24 40.44 22.58 20.74
C THR A 24 41.39 23.71 21.13
N ALA A 25 40.99 24.54 22.06
CA ALA A 25 41.85 25.58 22.68
C ALA A 25 42.75 24.97 23.76
N GLY A 26 43.78 24.21 23.33
CA GLY A 26 44.65 23.41 24.20
C GLY A 26 44.02 22.05 24.57
N PRO A 27 44.80 21.14 25.20
CA PRO A 27 44.38 19.73 25.41
C PRO A 27 43.15 19.53 26.27
N ARG A 28 42.73 20.51 27.06
CA ARG A 28 41.57 20.49 27.94
C ARG A 28 40.60 21.64 27.68
N GLY A 29 40.84 22.40 26.63
CA GLY A 29 40.02 23.56 26.27
C GLY A 29 38.76 23.16 25.48
N PRO A 30 37.88 24.11 25.22
CA PRO A 30 36.67 23.89 24.43
C PRO A 30 37.01 23.63 22.97
N LEU A 31 36.06 22.95 22.25
CA LEU A 31 36.09 22.85 20.80
C LEU A 31 36.03 24.21 20.16
N LEU A 32 36.76 24.38 19.05
CA LEU A 32 36.74 25.59 18.26
C LEU A 32 35.84 25.44 17.03
N MET A 33 35.02 26.45 16.77
CA MET A 33 34.11 26.48 15.62
C MET A 33 34.81 26.48 14.26
N GLN A 34 36.15 26.70 14.23
CA GLN A 34 36.96 26.57 13.05
C GLN A 34 37.20 25.13 12.60
N ASP A 35 36.82 24.15 13.39
CA ASP A 35 36.79 22.73 12.99
C ASP A 35 35.65 22.48 12.01
N ILE A 36 35.85 22.79 10.75
CA ILE A 36 34.82 22.70 9.70
C ILE A 36 34.35 21.27 9.49
N TYR A 37 35.26 20.28 9.56
CA TYR A 37 34.90 18.88 9.40
C TYR A 37 33.95 18.41 10.50
N PHE A 38 34.21 18.79 11.74
CA PHE A 38 33.31 18.49 12.87
C PHE A 38 31.92 19.13 12.68
N LEU A 39 31.89 20.42 12.28
CA LEU A 39 30.61 21.11 12.05
C LEU A 39 29.77 20.45 10.94
N GLU A 40 30.42 20.13 9.81
CA GLU A 40 29.75 19.46 8.70
C GLU A 40 29.24 18.07 9.10
N GLN A 41 30.07 17.31 9.82
CA GLN A 41 29.69 15.96 10.31
C GLN A 41 28.43 16.01 11.19
N MET A 42 28.39 16.91 12.16
CA MET A 42 27.25 17.07 13.04
C MET A 42 26.00 17.56 12.31
N SER A 43 26.15 18.59 11.47
CA SER A 43 25.01 19.14 10.74
C SER A 43 24.41 18.17 9.70
N GLN A 44 25.22 17.34 9.06
CA GLN A 44 24.76 16.31 8.14
C GLN A 44 24.03 15.22 8.89
N PHE A 45 24.61 14.72 9.97
CA PHE A 45 24.01 13.66 10.81
C PHE A 45 22.61 14.05 11.31
N ASP A 46 22.43 15.29 11.80
CA ASP A 46 21.13 15.76 12.28
C ASP A 46 20.03 15.73 11.20
N ARG A 47 20.39 15.66 9.93
CA ARG A 47 19.46 15.75 8.79
C ARG A 47 19.38 14.49 7.92
N GLU A 48 20.02 13.42 8.33
CA GLU A 48 19.94 12.12 7.63
C GLU A 48 18.55 11.47 7.75
N VAL A 49 17.73 11.91 8.70
CA VAL A 49 16.39 11.38 8.94
C VAL A 49 15.36 12.17 8.16
N ILE A 50 14.53 11.46 7.38
CA ILE A 50 13.33 12.02 6.73
C ILE A 50 12.08 11.56 7.48
N PRO A 51 10.93 12.26 7.35
CA PRO A 51 9.67 11.80 7.95
C PRO A 51 9.34 10.37 7.51
N GLU A 52 8.94 9.52 8.45
CA GLU A 52 8.41 8.20 8.09
C GLU A 52 7.10 8.32 7.32
N ARG A 53 6.73 7.28 6.56
CA ARG A 53 5.41 7.21 5.94
C ARG A 53 4.32 7.22 7.00
N ARG A 54 3.23 7.91 6.73
CA ARG A 54 2.11 7.99 7.66
C ARG A 54 1.50 6.63 8.02
N MET A 55 1.44 5.75 7.02
CA MET A 55 1.18 4.31 7.11
C MET A 55 2.30 3.60 6.34
N HIS A 56 2.48 2.31 6.58
CA HIS A 56 3.49 1.50 5.88
C HIS A 56 4.94 1.94 6.14
N ALA A 57 5.25 2.46 7.32
CA ALA A 57 6.58 2.96 7.65
C ALA A 57 7.64 1.83 7.66
N LYS A 58 7.35 0.71 8.33
CA LYS A 58 8.18 -0.50 8.29
C LYS A 58 7.95 -1.26 6.99
N GLY A 59 9.01 -1.53 6.23
CA GLY A 59 8.89 -2.29 4.99
C GLY A 59 10.18 -2.59 4.31
N SER A 60 10.12 -3.51 3.35
CA SER A 60 11.24 -4.04 2.56
C SER A 60 10.96 -3.88 1.08
N GLY A 61 11.99 -3.81 0.25
CA GLY A 61 11.83 -3.71 -1.19
C GLY A 61 12.85 -4.55 -1.95
N ALA A 62 12.50 -4.91 -3.17
CA ALA A 62 13.38 -5.59 -4.11
C ALA A 62 13.04 -5.20 -5.54
N PHE A 63 14.02 -5.26 -6.41
CA PHE A 63 13.85 -5.13 -7.86
C PHE A 63 13.58 -6.48 -8.51
N GLY A 64 12.93 -6.43 -9.65
CA GLY A 64 12.59 -7.63 -10.39
C GLY A 64 12.18 -7.36 -11.82
N THR A 65 11.59 -8.39 -12.43
CA THR A 65 11.12 -8.36 -13.81
C THR A 65 9.71 -8.91 -13.89
N PHE A 66 8.82 -8.17 -14.52
CA PHE A 66 7.51 -8.65 -14.94
C PHE A 66 7.58 -9.18 -16.37
N THR A 67 6.99 -10.35 -16.63
CA THR A 67 6.93 -10.99 -17.93
C THR A 67 5.48 -11.32 -18.28
N VAL A 68 5.03 -10.90 -19.46
CA VAL A 68 3.68 -11.22 -19.97
C VAL A 68 3.64 -12.71 -20.38
N THR A 69 2.66 -13.45 -19.87
CA THR A 69 2.46 -14.88 -20.19
C THR A 69 1.23 -15.15 -21.04
N LYS A 70 0.26 -14.24 -21.03
CA LYS A 70 -1.01 -14.36 -21.76
C LYS A 70 -1.37 -13.07 -22.47
N ASP A 71 -2.01 -13.20 -23.61
CA ASP A 71 -2.54 -12.08 -24.38
C ASP A 71 -3.82 -11.53 -23.75
N ILE A 72 -3.78 -10.25 -23.34
CA ILE A 72 -4.93 -9.49 -22.85
C ILE A 72 -5.20 -8.22 -23.68
N THR A 73 -4.63 -8.10 -24.89
CA THR A 73 -4.75 -6.91 -25.75
C THR A 73 -6.21 -6.58 -26.14
N LYS A 74 -7.09 -7.56 -26.07
CA LYS A 74 -8.55 -7.31 -26.23
C LYS A 74 -9.14 -6.39 -25.17
N TYR A 75 -8.49 -6.25 -23.99
CA TYR A 75 -8.98 -5.43 -22.88
C TYR A 75 -8.20 -4.11 -22.75
N THR A 76 -6.94 -4.07 -23.18
CA THR A 76 -6.07 -2.90 -22.96
C THR A 76 -5.07 -2.73 -24.11
N ASN A 77 -4.80 -1.49 -24.46
CA ASN A 77 -3.72 -1.14 -25.39
C ASN A 77 -2.43 -0.69 -24.67
N ALA A 78 -2.35 -0.87 -23.34
CA ALA A 78 -1.13 -0.58 -22.60
C ALA A 78 0.05 -1.40 -23.12
N LYS A 79 1.13 -0.73 -23.49
CA LYS A 79 2.28 -1.40 -24.13
C LYS A 79 2.97 -2.43 -23.26
N ILE A 80 2.91 -2.29 -21.95
CA ILE A 80 3.44 -3.31 -21.02
C ILE A 80 2.85 -4.70 -21.30
N PHE A 81 1.61 -4.79 -21.84
CA PHE A 81 0.88 -6.03 -22.13
C PHE A 81 0.83 -6.36 -23.64
N SER A 82 1.60 -5.67 -24.49
CA SER A 82 1.45 -5.72 -25.95
C SER A 82 1.78 -7.07 -26.60
N GLU A 83 2.61 -7.90 -25.97
CA GLU A 83 3.00 -9.20 -26.52
C GLU A 83 3.44 -10.18 -25.43
N ILE A 84 3.20 -11.47 -25.67
CA ILE A 84 3.65 -12.55 -24.80
C ILE A 84 5.17 -12.61 -24.80
N GLY A 85 5.78 -12.74 -23.61
CA GLY A 85 7.23 -12.76 -23.42
C GLY A 85 7.86 -11.39 -23.21
N LYS A 86 7.09 -10.30 -23.37
CA LYS A 86 7.60 -8.96 -23.07
C LYS A 86 7.96 -8.82 -21.60
N GLN A 87 9.15 -8.27 -21.36
CA GLN A 87 9.70 -8.04 -20.03
C GLN A 87 9.75 -6.57 -19.67
N THR A 88 9.41 -6.24 -18.42
CA THR A 88 9.46 -4.89 -17.88
C THR A 88 10.15 -4.92 -16.52
N GLU A 89 11.20 -4.07 -16.34
CA GLU A 89 11.82 -3.88 -15.01
C GLU A 89 10.78 -3.37 -14.02
N MET A 90 10.86 -3.84 -12.78
CA MET A 90 9.97 -3.41 -11.72
C MET A 90 10.66 -3.29 -10.38
N PHE A 91 10.00 -2.58 -9.45
CA PHE A 91 10.35 -2.52 -8.04
C PHE A 91 9.12 -2.86 -7.20
N ALA A 92 9.28 -3.74 -6.22
CA ALA A 92 8.24 -4.07 -5.25
C ALA A 92 8.62 -3.55 -3.87
N ARG A 93 7.63 -3.06 -3.10
CA ARG A 93 7.78 -2.75 -1.69
C ARG A 93 6.66 -3.38 -0.88
N PHE A 94 7.03 -4.18 0.10
CA PHE A 94 6.14 -4.78 1.08
C PHE A 94 6.29 -4.08 2.43
N SER A 95 5.22 -4.04 3.23
CA SER A 95 5.23 -3.29 4.49
C SER A 95 4.11 -3.74 5.42
N THR A 96 4.27 -3.60 6.73
CA THR A 96 3.13 -3.56 7.64
C THR A 96 2.35 -2.26 7.45
N VAL A 97 1.11 -2.18 7.94
CA VAL A 97 0.26 -0.99 7.76
C VAL A 97 0.34 -0.06 8.96
N ALA A 98 0.04 -0.56 10.14
CA ALA A 98 -0.01 0.25 11.36
C ALA A 98 1.36 0.46 12.01
N GLY A 99 2.34 -0.42 11.75
CA GLY A 99 3.67 -0.38 12.35
C GLY A 99 4.43 0.91 12.03
N GLU A 100 5.10 1.46 13.04
CA GLU A 100 6.10 2.52 12.88
C GLU A 100 7.39 1.94 12.29
N ARG A 101 8.37 2.79 11.97
CA ARG A 101 9.62 2.41 11.32
C ARG A 101 10.38 1.28 12.03
N GLY A 102 10.33 1.20 13.36
CA GLY A 102 10.97 0.16 14.19
C GLY A 102 10.05 -0.99 14.61
N ALA A 103 8.84 -1.10 14.07
CA ALA A 103 7.92 -2.19 14.38
C ALA A 103 8.46 -3.54 13.88
N ALA A 104 7.92 -4.64 14.42
CA ALA A 104 8.29 -5.97 13.98
C ALA A 104 7.53 -6.39 12.72
N ASP A 105 8.16 -7.20 11.89
CA ASP A 105 7.57 -7.71 10.65
C ASP A 105 6.45 -8.72 10.90
N ALA A 106 6.56 -9.54 11.94
CA ALA A 106 5.61 -10.61 12.25
C ALA A 106 4.38 -10.16 13.06
N GLU A 107 4.12 -8.85 13.18
CA GLU A 107 2.90 -8.36 13.84
C GLU A 107 1.64 -8.74 13.04
N ARG A 108 0.52 -9.00 13.75
CA ARG A 108 -0.81 -9.14 13.12
C ARG A 108 -1.23 -7.81 12.53
N ASP A 109 -1.17 -7.72 11.21
CA ASP A 109 -1.46 -6.49 10.45
C ASP A 109 -1.70 -6.85 8.98
N ILE A 110 -2.35 -5.95 8.24
CA ILE A 110 -2.36 -5.99 6.78
C ILE A 110 -0.93 -5.78 6.28
N ARG A 111 -0.58 -6.38 5.16
CA ARG A 111 0.68 -6.09 4.46
C ARG A 111 0.42 -5.22 3.23
N GLY A 112 1.13 -4.11 3.13
CA GLY A 112 1.21 -3.35 1.89
C GLY A 112 1.89 -4.18 0.82
N PHE A 113 1.40 -4.08 -0.41
CA PHE A 113 1.89 -4.78 -1.60
C PHE A 113 1.93 -3.76 -2.73
N ALA A 114 3.03 -3.00 -2.83
CA ALA A 114 3.18 -1.91 -3.76
C ALA A 114 4.16 -2.28 -4.88
N LEU A 115 3.72 -2.17 -6.12
CA LEU A 115 4.47 -2.49 -7.33
C LEU A 115 4.66 -1.23 -8.18
N LYS A 116 5.85 -1.02 -8.69
CA LYS A 116 6.21 0.03 -9.66
C LYS A 116 6.80 -0.64 -10.89
N PHE A 117 6.19 -0.42 -12.05
CA PHE A 117 6.68 -0.89 -13.35
C PHE A 117 7.27 0.27 -14.13
N TYR A 118 8.50 0.10 -14.63
CA TYR A 118 9.21 1.11 -15.42
C TYR A 118 8.95 0.88 -16.91
N THR A 119 7.77 1.33 -17.38
CA THR A 119 7.34 1.09 -18.75
C THR A 119 7.86 2.15 -19.72
N GLU A 120 7.83 1.86 -21.03
CA GLU A 120 8.12 2.85 -22.07
C GLU A 120 7.07 3.99 -22.16
N GLU A 121 5.93 3.84 -21.50
CA GLU A 121 4.86 4.86 -21.44
C GLU A 121 4.84 5.63 -20.13
N GLY A 122 5.84 5.43 -19.27
CA GLY A 122 5.95 6.03 -17.94
C GLY A 122 5.95 4.99 -16.83
N ASN A 123 6.04 5.46 -15.59
CA ASN A 123 5.89 4.59 -14.44
C ASN A 123 4.42 4.22 -14.23
N TRP A 124 4.17 2.95 -14.02
CA TRP A 124 2.89 2.48 -13.52
C TRP A 124 3.04 1.96 -12.11
N ASP A 125 2.30 2.54 -11.17
CA ASP A 125 2.28 2.12 -9.77
C ASP A 125 0.96 1.45 -9.44
N LEU A 126 1.01 0.19 -9.00
CA LEU A 126 -0.13 -0.53 -8.45
C LEU A 126 0.07 -0.72 -6.94
N VAL A 127 -0.63 0.10 -6.17
CA VAL A 127 -0.41 0.22 -4.72
C VAL A 127 -1.52 -0.50 -3.97
N GLY A 128 -1.31 -1.77 -3.69
CA GLY A 128 -2.27 -2.68 -3.08
C GLY A 128 -1.87 -3.21 -1.71
N ASN A 129 -2.54 -4.27 -1.30
CA ASN A 129 -2.33 -4.98 -0.03
C ASN A 129 -2.33 -6.50 -0.25
N ASN A 130 -2.02 -7.26 0.80
CA ASN A 130 -2.19 -8.72 0.83
C ASN A 130 -3.66 -9.14 1.09
N THR A 131 -4.59 -8.20 1.11
CA THR A 131 -6.02 -8.42 1.27
C THR A 131 -6.80 -7.84 0.10
N PRO A 132 -7.87 -8.50 -0.39
CA PRO A 132 -8.63 -8.02 -1.54
C PRO A 132 -9.58 -6.86 -1.22
N VAL A 133 -9.83 -6.59 0.05
CA VAL A 133 -10.74 -5.56 0.56
C VAL A 133 -10.04 -4.64 1.55
N PHE A 134 -10.76 -3.59 1.99
CA PHE A 134 -10.32 -2.68 3.02
C PHE A 134 -11.45 -2.43 4.04
N PHE A 135 -11.18 -1.71 5.13
CA PHE A 135 -12.13 -1.50 6.24
C PHE A 135 -13.36 -0.66 5.87
N PHE A 136 -13.23 0.21 4.90
CA PHE A 136 -14.29 1.16 4.51
C PHE A 136 -14.09 1.66 3.08
N ARG A 137 -15.12 2.28 2.54
CA ARG A 137 -15.18 2.82 1.18
C ARG A 137 -15.11 4.35 1.10
N ASP A 138 -15.29 5.06 2.23
CA ASP A 138 -15.16 6.52 2.28
C ASP A 138 -13.72 6.94 2.67
N PRO A 139 -12.99 7.67 1.79
CA PRO A 139 -11.63 8.10 2.07
C PRO A 139 -11.50 9.06 3.27
N LYS A 140 -12.57 9.76 3.67
CA LYS A 140 -12.56 10.60 4.88
C LYS A 140 -12.25 9.79 6.14
N LEU A 141 -12.69 8.54 6.19
CA LEU A 141 -12.47 7.64 7.33
C LEU A 141 -11.00 7.20 7.49
N PHE A 142 -10.18 7.37 6.46
CA PHE A 142 -8.76 7.01 6.53
C PHE A 142 -8.00 7.80 7.62
N VAL A 143 -8.37 9.07 7.82
CA VAL A 143 -7.78 9.89 8.89
C VAL A 143 -8.12 9.33 10.26
N SER A 144 -9.38 8.90 10.46
CA SER A 144 -9.85 8.30 11.71
C SER A 144 -9.23 6.92 11.95
N LEU A 145 -9.17 6.06 10.92
CA LEU A 145 -8.44 4.78 11.01
C LEU A 145 -7.01 4.99 11.50
N ASN A 146 -6.29 5.92 10.86
CA ASN A 146 -4.91 6.17 11.24
C ASN A 146 -4.76 6.58 12.72
N ARG A 147 -5.67 7.41 13.20
CA ARG A 147 -5.67 7.85 14.62
C ARG A 147 -6.03 6.71 15.56
N ALA A 148 -6.98 5.84 15.19
CA ALA A 148 -7.39 4.71 16.02
C ALA A 148 -6.30 3.64 16.17
N VAL A 149 -5.63 3.27 15.04
CA VAL A 149 -4.67 2.15 15.03
C VAL A 149 -3.23 2.55 15.41
N LYS A 150 -2.91 3.85 15.45
CA LYS A 150 -1.55 4.32 15.80
C LYS A 150 -1.40 4.51 17.30
N ARG A 151 -1.38 5.72 17.76
CA ARG A 151 -1.05 6.08 19.14
C ARG A 151 -2.15 6.93 19.77
N ASP A 152 -2.55 6.56 20.97
CA ASP A 152 -3.43 7.38 21.80
C ASP A 152 -2.77 8.74 22.08
N PRO A 153 -3.48 9.86 21.92
CA PRO A 153 -2.88 11.19 22.02
C PRO A 153 -2.43 11.58 23.43
N ARG A 154 -2.95 10.94 24.47
CA ARG A 154 -2.59 11.22 25.87
C ARG A 154 -1.44 10.36 26.32
N THR A 155 -1.45 9.07 26.01
CA THR A 155 -0.50 8.09 26.54
C THR A 155 0.65 7.81 25.59
N ASN A 156 0.49 8.10 24.31
CA ASN A 156 1.39 7.71 23.20
C ASN A 156 1.59 6.18 23.11
N MET A 157 0.64 5.39 23.60
CA MET A 157 0.61 3.95 23.49
C MET A 157 -0.39 3.50 22.43
N ARG A 158 -0.20 2.32 21.85
CA ARG A 158 -1.25 1.65 21.09
C ARG A 158 -2.36 1.24 22.04
N ASP A 159 -3.61 1.34 21.61
CA ASP A 159 -4.77 1.08 22.43
C ASP A 159 -5.77 0.22 21.67
N ALA A 160 -5.99 -1.00 22.19
CA ALA A 160 -6.95 -1.93 21.62
C ALA A 160 -8.39 -1.38 21.66
N GLN A 161 -8.75 -0.62 22.71
CA GLN A 161 -10.06 0.01 22.82
C GLN A 161 -10.33 0.96 21.67
N ASN A 162 -9.40 1.88 21.36
CA ASN A 162 -9.53 2.83 20.27
C ASN A 162 -9.69 2.12 18.92
N ASN A 163 -8.90 1.07 18.72
CA ASN A 163 -8.89 0.30 17.48
C ASN A 163 -10.21 -0.45 17.25
N TRP A 164 -10.65 -1.21 18.26
CA TRP A 164 -11.86 -2.01 18.17
C TRP A 164 -13.15 -1.15 18.20
N ASP A 165 -13.16 -0.05 18.93
CA ASP A 165 -14.28 0.89 18.91
C ASP A 165 -14.49 1.46 17.51
N PHE A 166 -13.39 1.88 16.84
CA PHE A 166 -13.43 2.35 15.46
C PHE A 166 -13.91 1.27 14.49
N TRP A 167 -13.34 0.06 14.54
CA TRP A 167 -13.71 -1.01 13.60
C TRP A 167 -15.15 -1.44 13.77
N THR A 168 -15.60 -1.62 15.01
CA THR A 168 -16.97 -2.06 15.28
C THR A 168 -18.02 -0.97 15.09
N GLY A 169 -17.60 0.29 15.12
CA GLY A 169 -18.43 1.42 14.71
C GLY A 169 -18.70 1.48 13.20
N LEU A 170 -18.04 0.62 12.40
CA LEU A 170 -18.17 0.54 10.95
C LEU A 170 -18.57 -0.89 10.54
N PRO A 171 -19.86 -1.21 10.35
CA PRO A 171 -20.28 -2.56 9.96
C PRO A 171 -19.58 -3.08 8.70
N GLU A 172 -19.29 -2.21 7.74
CA GLU A 172 -18.55 -2.54 6.51
C GLU A 172 -17.11 -3.01 6.77
N ALA A 173 -16.54 -2.73 7.95
CA ALA A 173 -15.19 -3.16 8.29
C ALA A 173 -15.10 -4.67 8.60
N LEU A 174 -16.22 -5.33 8.91
CA LEU A 174 -16.20 -6.73 9.35
C LEU A 174 -15.50 -7.66 8.36
N HIS A 175 -15.66 -7.45 7.06
CA HIS A 175 -15.01 -8.29 6.05
C HIS A 175 -13.46 -8.24 6.18
N GLN A 176 -12.91 -7.04 6.27
CA GLN A 176 -11.46 -6.86 6.46
C GLN A 176 -11.00 -7.37 7.84
N VAL A 177 -11.78 -7.12 8.89
CA VAL A 177 -11.48 -7.60 10.25
C VAL A 177 -11.47 -9.13 10.30
N THR A 178 -12.42 -9.80 9.64
CA THR A 178 -12.46 -11.27 9.54
C THR A 178 -11.16 -11.81 8.90
N ILE A 179 -10.68 -11.20 7.80
CA ILE A 179 -9.41 -11.59 7.19
C ILE A 179 -8.24 -11.35 8.16
N LEU A 180 -8.23 -10.21 8.84
CA LEU A 180 -7.15 -9.84 9.77
C LEU A 180 -7.08 -10.77 10.99
N MET A 181 -8.22 -11.24 11.50
CA MET A 181 -8.28 -12.18 12.63
C MET A 181 -8.10 -13.64 12.20
N SER A 182 -8.19 -13.96 10.92
CA SER A 182 -7.84 -15.29 10.39
C SER A 182 -6.32 -15.52 10.40
N ASP A 183 -5.90 -16.72 10.00
CA ASP A 183 -4.48 -17.07 9.83
C ASP A 183 -3.75 -16.09 8.89
N ARG A 184 -4.45 -15.52 7.91
CA ARG A 184 -3.89 -14.58 6.94
C ARG A 184 -3.48 -13.22 7.52
N GLY A 185 -3.84 -12.95 8.78
CA GLY A 185 -3.42 -11.74 9.49
C GLY A 185 -1.93 -11.71 9.83
N ILE A 186 -1.26 -12.87 9.87
CA ILE A 186 0.19 -12.98 10.08
C ILE A 186 0.79 -13.88 8.99
N PRO A 187 1.09 -13.38 7.80
CA PRO A 187 1.87 -14.14 6.82
C PRO A 187 3.21 -14.55 7.43
N LYS A 188 3.67 -15.78 7.15
CA LYS A 188 4.95 -16.29 7.62
C LYS A 188 6.11 -15.35 7.27
N ASP A 189 6.08 -14.84 6.04
CA ASP A 189 7.01 -13.87 5.50
C ASP A 189 6.38 -13.15 4.29
N LEU A 190 7.17 -12.33 3.57
CA LEU A 190 6.67 -11.54 2.43
C LEU A 190 6.48 -12.36 1.16
N ARG A 191 7.11 -13.53 1.04
CA ARG A 191 7.07 -14.40 -0.15
C ARG A 191 5.84 -15.32 -0.14
N HIS A 192 5.33 -15.66 1.03
CA HIS A 192 4.23 -16.62 1.22
C HIS A 192 2.86 -15.94 1.39
N MET A 193 2.65 -14.80 0.73
CA MET A 193 1.37 -14.09 0.74
C MET A 193 0.93 -13.70 -0.67
N HIS A 194 -0.37 -13.68 -0.91
CA HIS A 194 -0.94 -13.07 -2.10
C HIS A 194 -0.91 -11.54 -2.01
N GLY A 195 -0.97 -10.88 -3.16
CA GLY A 195 -1.19 -9.44 -3.28
C GLY A 195 -2.45 -9.15 -4.08
N PHE A 196 -3.02 -7.96 -3.86
CA PHE A 196 -4.21 -7.49 -4.54
C PHE A 196 -4.08 -6.00 -4.85
N GLY A 197 -4.57 -5.57 -6.02
CA GLY A 197 -4.75 -4.15 -6.31
C GLY A 197 -5.82 -3.52 -5.43
N SER A 198 -6.67 -4.34 -4.83
CA SER A 198 -7.81 -4.06 -3.95
C SER A 198 -8.92 -3.26 -4.64
N HIS A 199 -8.58 -2.10 -5.21
CA HIS A 199 -9.51 -1.24 -5.94
C HIS A 199 -9.98 -1.84 -7.26
N THR A 200 -11.11 -1.36 -7.72
CA THR A 200 -11.49 -1.48 -9.12
C THR A 200 -10.77 -0.39 -9.92
N TYR A 201 -10.10 -0.80 -10.98
CA TYR A 201 -9.54 0.07 -12.02
C TYR A 201 -10.31 -0.11 -13.32
N SER A 202 -9.90 0.55 -14.38
CA SER A 202 -10.39 0.25 -15.73
C SER A 202 -9.24 0.00 -16.70
N MET A 203 -9.53 -0.78 -17.72
CA MET A 203 -8.72 -0.96 -18.92
C MET A 203 -9.52 -0.48 -20.13
N TYR A 204 -8.83 0.01 -21.17
CA TYR A 204 -9.44 0.31 -22.44
C TYR A 204 -8.53 -0.10 -23.60
N ASN A 205 -9.13 -0.61 -24.67
CA ASN A 205 -8.43 -1.09 -25.84
C ASN A 205 -8.35 -0.04 -26.95
N ASP A 206 -7.77 -0.39 -28.10
CA ASP A 206 -7.61 0.51 -29.26
C ASP A 206 -8.94 1.00 -29.86
N SER A 207 -10.03 0.26 -29.69
CA SER A 207 -11.37 0.71 -30.09
C SER A 207 -12.02 1.65 -29.10
N GLY A 208 -11.39 1.91 -27.95
CA GLY A 208 -11.92 2.73 -26.87
C GLY A 208 -12.95 2.02 -25.99
N GLU A 209 -13.10 0.70 -26.14
CA GLU A 209 -13.95 -0.10 -25.27
C GLU A 209 -13.32 -0.20 -23.88
N ARG A 210 -14.11 0.15 -22.86
CA ARG A 210 -13.69 0.12 -21.45
C ARG A 210 -14.24 -1.10 -20.76
N VAL A 211 -13.42 -1.69 -19.89
CA VAL A 211 -13.82 -2.71 -18.92
C VAL A 211 -13.30 -2.33 -17.53
N TRP A 212 -14.01 -2.76 -16.51
CA TRP A 212 -13.58 -2.64 -15.11
C TRP A 212 -12.75 -3.84 -14.73
N VAL A 213 -11.68 -3.63 -13.96
CA VAL A 213 -10.75 -4.70 -13.61
C VAL A 213 -10.34 -4.64 -12.13
N LYS A 214 -10.13 -5.81 -11.54
CA LYS A 214 -9.44 -6.00 -10.27
C LYS A 214 -8.18 -6.82 -10.49
N PHE A 215 -7.05 -6.39 -9.92
CA PHE A 215 -5.75 -7.06 -10.03
C PHE A 215 -5.52 -8.01 -8.85
N HIS A 216 -5.00 -9.20 -9.14
CA HIS A 216 -4.63 -10.22 -8.17
C HIS A 216 -3.20 -10.71 -8.45
N PHE A 217 -2.42 -10.91 -7.39
CA PHE A 217 -1.07 -11.45 -7.45
C PHE A 217 -1.01 -12.69 -6.58
N ARG A 218 -0.94 -13.86 -7.20
CA ARG A 218 -0.88 -15.13 -6.47
C ARG A 218 0.55 -15.57 -6.33
N THR A 219 1.02 -15.69 -5.08
CA THR A 219 2.36 -16.23 -4.79
C THR A 219 2.49 -17.65 -5.35
N GLN A 220 3.62 -17.93 -5.98
CA GLN A 220 3.95 -19.27 -6.48
C GLN A 220 4.62 -20.12 -5.40
N GLN A 221 5.05 -19.53 -4.29
CA GLN A 221 5.65 -20.22 -3.14
C GLN A 221 4.62 -20.91 -2.24
N GLY A 222 3.32 -20.67 -2.48
CA GLY A 222 2.23 -21.08 -1.60
C GLY A 222 1.97 -20.08 -0.47
N ILE A 223 0.82 -20.23 0.21
CA ILE A 223 0.48 -19.43 1.38
C ILE A 223 0.91 -20.17 2.63
N GLU A 224 1.67 -19.49 3.48
CA GLU A 224 2.02 -19.94 4.82
C GLU A 224 1.80 -18.77 5.81
N ASN A 225 1.35 -19.12 7.01
CA ASN A 225 1.02 -18.14 8.05
C ASN A 225 1.61 -18.59 9.38
N LEU A 226 1.78 -17.65 10.31
CA LEU A 226 2.19 -17.90 11.68
C LEU A 226 0.98 -17.85 12.62
N THR A 227 1.04 -18.64 13.70
CA THR A 227 0.16 -18.43 14.85
C THR A 227 0.61 -17.21 15.66
N ASP A 228 -0.25 -16.74 16.58
CA ASP A 228 0.11 -15.63 17.48
C ASP A 228 1.33 -16.00 18.36
N GLU A 229 1.43 -17.26 18.79
CA GLU A 229 2.54 -17.76 19.60
C GLU A 229 3.85 -17.79 18.82
N GLU A 230 3.84 -18.37 17.60
CA GLU A 230 5.02 -18.40 16.73
C GLU A 230 5.49 -16.98 16.38
N ALA A 231 4.54 -16.08 16.10
CA ALA A 231 4.85 -14.68 15.83
C ALA A 231 5.48 -13.99 17.05
N ALA A 232 4.97 -14.24 18.26
CA ALA A 232 5.53 -13.68 19.48
C ALA A 232 6.97 -14.14 19.74
N GLU A 233 7.29 -15.43 19.49
CA GLU A 233 8.66 -15.96 19.60
C GLU A 233 9.60 -15.31 18.58
N ILE A 234 9.16 -15.16 17.35
CA ILE A 234 9.93 -14.49 16.29
C ILE A 234 10.17 -13.02 16.65
N ILE A 235 9.14 -12.28 17.06
CA ILE A 235 9.25 -10.87 17.46
C ILE A 235 10.24 -10.66 18.61
N ALA A 236 10.29 -11.61 19.55
CA ALA A 236 11.21 -11.54 20.68
C ALA A 236 12.70 -11.71 20.27
N THR A 237 12.96 -12.37 19.15
CA THR A 237 14.33 -12.71 18.71
C THR A 237 14.77 -11.96 17.46
N ASP A 238 13.87 -11.73 16.50
CA ASP A 238 14.15 -11.05 15.23
C ASP A 238 12.96 -10.20 14.78
N ARG A 239 13.04 -8.90 15.00
CA ARG A 239 12.00 -7.95 14.57
C ARG A 239 11.98 -7.71 13.06
N ASP A 240 13.05 -8.06 12.36
CA ASP A 240 13.24 -7.86 10.92
C ASP A 240 13.12 -9.18 10.13
N SER A 241 12.41 -10.16 10.68
CA SER A 241 12.36 -11.54 10.20
C SER A 241 11.94 -11.66 8.73
N SER A 242 10.90 -10.96 8.31
CA SER A 242 10.42 -11.00 6.92
C SER A 242 11.34 -10.23 5.97
N GLN A 243 11.95 -9.13 6.44
CA GLN A 243 12.95 -8.40 5.67
C GLN A 243 14.19 -9.26 5.43
N ARG A 244 14.67 -9.93 6.47
CA ARG A 244 15.80 -10.88 6.40
C ARG A 244 15.50 -12.01 5.42
N ASP A 245 14.33 -12.64 5.54
CA ASP A 245 13.92 -13.73 4.67
C ASP A 245 13.95 -13.33 3.19
N LEU A 246 13.32 -12.20 2.82
CA LEU A 246 13.29 -11.72 1.44
C LEU A 246 14.71 -11.43 0.93
N PHE A 247 15.52 -10.71 1.72
CA PHE A 247 16.87 -10.33 1.33
C PHE A 247 17.75 -11.57 1.11
N GLU A 248 17.77 -12.51 2.07
CA GLU A 248 18.59 -13.70 1.99
C GLU A 248 18.12 -14.68 0.91
N ALA A 249 16.83 -14.80 0.65
CA ALA A 249 16.31 -15.62 -0.44
C ALA A 249 16.83 -15.12 -1.79
N ILE A 250 16.80 -13.82 -2.03
CA ILE A 250 17.32 -13.23 -3.26
C ILE A 250 18.84 -13.43 -3.37
N GLU A 251 19.60 -13.20 -2.29
CA GLU A 251 21.06 -13.45 -2.27
C GLU A 251 21.43 -14.91 -2.58
N LYS A 252 20.60 -15.86 -2.17
CA LYS A 252 20.79 -17.30 -2.44
C LYS A 252 20.33 -17.73 -3.83
N GLY A 253 19.69 -16.83 -4.61
CA GLY A 253 19.09 -17.14 -5.91
C GLY A 253 17.73 -17.84 -5.84
N ASP A 254 17.11 -17.89 -4.66
CA ASP A 254 15.73 -18.39 -4.46
C ASP A 254 14.76 -17.22 -4.68
N TYR A 255 14.55 -16.89 -5.95
CA TYR A 255 13.80 -15.70 -6.36
C TYR A 255 12.30 -15.90 -6.21
N PRO A 256 11.63 -15.11 -5.35
CA PRO A 256 10.19 -15.22 -5.17
C PRO A 256 9.42 -14.72 -6.39
N LYS A 257 8.31 -15.42 -6.70
CA LYS A 257 7.48 -15.18 -7.88
C LYS A 257 6.01 -15.06 -7.54
N TRP A 258 5.31 -14.25 -8.33
CA TRP A 258 3.86 -14.11 -8.30
C TRP A 258 3.29 -14.12 -9.71
N THR A 259 2.17 -14.77 -9.87
CA THR A 259 1.38 -14.69 -11.11
C THR A 259 0.36 -13.58 -10.99
N MET A 260 0.34 -12.68 -11.96
CA MET A 260 -0.65 -11.61 -12.09
C MET A 260 -1.89 -12.12 -12.80
N TYR A 261 -3.05 -11.89 -12.18
CA TYR A 261 -4.36 -12.12 -12.78
C TYR A 261 -5.20 -10.85 -12.75
N ILE A 262 -6.18 -10.78 -13.63
CA ILE A 262 -7.26 -9.81 -13.59
C ILE A 262 -8.62 -10.50 -13.51
N GLN A 263 -9.57 -9.85 -12.84
CA GLN A 263 -11.00 -10.09 -13.03
C GLN A 263 -11.53 -8.96 -13.93
N VAL A 264 -12.45 -9.27 -14.80
CA VAL A 264 -13.00 -8.31 -15.78
C VAL A 264 -14.50 -8.26 -15.66
N MET A 265 -15.04 -7.04 -15.61
CA MET A 265 -16.47 -6.73 -15.61
C MET A 265 -16.74 -5.68 -16.68
N THR A 266 -17.73 -5.88 -17.53
CA THR A 266 -18.13 -4.87 -18.52
C THR A 266 -18.89 -3.72 -17.85
N GLU A 267 -19.01 -2.57 -18.55
CA GLU A 267 -19.80 -1.44 -18.05
C GLU A 267 -21.28 -1.82 -17.85
N GLU A 268 -21.83 -2.66 -18.72
CA GLU A 268 -23.20 -3.15 -18.61
C GLU A 268 -23.39 -4.07 -17.39
N GLN A 269 -22.44 -5.00 -17.18
CA GLN A 269 -22.46 -5.88 -16.00
C GLN A 269 -22.36 -5.05 -14.70
N ALA A 270 -21.52 -4.02 -14.70
CA ALA A 270 -21.36 -3.15 -13.53
C ALA A 270 -22.64 -2.38 -13.18
N LYS A 271 -23.37 -1.90 -14.19
CA LYS A 271 -24.67 -1.20 -14.00
C LYS A 271 -25.74 -2.11 -13.42
N ASN A 272 -25.70 -3.42 -13.73
CA ASN A 272 -26.70 -4.38 -13.34
C ASN A 272 -26.25 -5.27 -12.16
N HIS A 273 -25.06 -5.04 -11.62
CA HIS A 273 -24.55 -5.81 -10.49
C HIS A 273 -25.35 -5.51 -9.22
N LYS A 274 -25.64 -6.54 -8.42
CA LYS A 274 -26.43 -6.41 -7.19
C LYS A 274 -25.77 -5.54 -6.12
N ASP A 275 -24.44 -5.65 -6.01
CA ASP A 275 -23.60 -4.87 -5.10
C ASP A 275 -22.89 -3.77 -5.92
N ASN A 276 -22.49 -2.68 -5.29
CA ASN A 276 -21.65 -1.66 -5.95
C ASN A 276 -20.29 -2.27 -6.32
N PRO A 277 -19.95 -2.44 -7.62
CA PRO A 277 -18.69 -3.07 -8.03
C PRO A 277 -17.44 -2.21 -7.73
N PHE A 278 -17.65 -0.97 -7.32
CA PHE A 278 -16.61 -0.01 -6.93
C PHE A 278 -16.46 0.10 -5.40
N ASP A 279 -17.17 -0.73 -4.65
CA ASP A 279 -17.06 -0.81 -3.19
C ASP A 279 -15.80 -1.60 -2.80
N LEU A 280 -14.85 -0.93 -2.16
CA LEU A 280 -13.59 -1.51 -1.71
C LEU A 280 -13.77 -2.52 -0.56
N THR A 281 -14.92 -2.57 0.09
CA THR A 281 -15.19 -3.54 1.18
C THR A 281 -15.65 -4.89 0.65
N LYS A 282 -15.85 -5.00 -0.68
CA LYS A 282 -16.42 -6.18 -1.35
C LYS A 282 -15.49 -6.76 -2.41
N VAL A 283 -15.57 -8.07 -2.58
CA VAL A 283 -14.93 -8.80 -3.68
C VAL A 283 -15.92 -9.10 -4.80
N TRP A 284 -15.41 -9.34 -5.99
CA TRP A 284 -16.14 -10.01 -7.05
C TRP A 284 -15.88 -11.50 -6.92
N TYR A 285 -16.93 -12.32 -6.93
CA TYR A 285 -16.79 -13.76 -6.79
C TYR A 285 -16.12 -14.39 -8.01
N HIS A 286 -15.23 -15.37 -7.79
CA HIS A 286 -14.46 -15.99 -8.87
C HIS A 286 -15.31 -16.89 -9.79
N ASP A 287 -16.44 -17.38 -9.32
CA ASP A 287 -17.40 -18.15 -10.11
C ASP A 287 -18.23 -17.27 -11.06
N GLU A 288 -18.42 -15.99 -10.71
CA GLU A 288 -19.09 -15.00 -11.57
C GLU A 288 -18.07 -14.27 -12.46
N TYR A 289 -16.92 -13.90 -11.91
CA TYR A 289 -15.82 -13.18 -12.58
C TYR A 289 -14.51 -13.94 -12.40
N PRO A 290 -14.23 -14.92 -13.29
CA PRO A 290 -13.05 -15.78 -13.14
C PRO A 290 -11.76 -15.01 -13.31
N LEU A 291 -10.70 -15.53 -12.70
CA LEU A 291 -9.35 -15.00 -12.84
C LEU A 291 -8.81 -15.28 -14.25
N ILE A 292 -8.34 -14.24 -14.92
CA ILE A 292 -7.68 -14.28 -16.22
C ILE A 292 -6.18 -14.02 -15.98
N GLU A 293 -5.33 -14.97 -16.33
CA GLU A 293 -3.88 -14.82 -16.22
C GLU A 293 -3.36 -13.74 -17.18
N VAL A 294 -2.40 -12.95 -16.74
CA VAL A 294 -1.78 -11.84 -17.47
C VAL A 294 -0.28 -12.08 -17.67
N GLY A 295 0.41 -12.40 -16.58
CA GLY A 295 1.86 -12.52 -16.55
C GLY A 295 2.36 -12.95 -15.18
N GLU A 296 3.66 -12.95 -15.04
CA GLU A 296 4.32 -13.24 -13.77
C GLU A 296 5.41 -12.21 -13.48
N PHE A 297 5.75 -12.01 -12.23
CA PHE A 297 6.95 -11.29 -11.87
C PHE A 297 7.80 -12.06 -10.87
N GLU A 298 9.09 -11.84 -11.00
CA GLU A 298 10.14 -12.43 -10.19
C GLU A 298 10.95 -11.30 -9.55
N LEU A 299 11.22 -11.36 -8.25
CA LEU A 299 12.10 -10.44 -7.56
C LEU A 299 13.50 -11.09 -7.46
N ASN A 300 14.48 -10.54 -8.16
CA ASN A 300 15.78 -11.16 -8.39
C ASN A 300 16.98 -10.26 -8.08
N ARG A 301 16.75 -9.07 -7.53
CA ARG A 301 17.83 -8.15 -7.17
C ARG A 301 17.48 -7.35 -5.91
N ASN A 302 18.34 -7.46 -4.91
CA ASN A 302 18.26 -6.63 -3.71
C ASN A 302 18.60 -5.16 -4.00
N PRO A 303 18.11 -4.19 -3.21
CA PRO A 303 18.58 -2.81 -3.26
C PRO A 303 20.06 -2.73 -2.88
N ASP A 304 20.81 -1.87 -3.57
CA ASP A 304 22.21 -1.57 -3.23
C ASP A 304 22.30 -0.71 -1.95
N ASN A 305 21.30 0.13 -1.72
CA ASN A 305 21.21 0.98 -0.54
C ASN A 305 19.75 1.15 -0.11
N TYR A 306 19.45 0.74 1.12
CA TYR A 306 18.08 0.76 1.64
C TYR A 306 17.47 2.18 1.65
N PHE A 307 18.22 3.20 2.08
CA PHE A 307 17.72 4.57 2.12
C PHE A 307 17.37 5.08 0.72
N MET A 308 18.30 4.90 -0.22
CA MET A 308 18.12 5.38 -1.59
C MET A 308 16.98 4.67 -2.32
N ASP A 309 16.92 3.33 -2.21
CA ASP A 309 16.05 2.53 -3.06
C ASP A 309 14.71 2.17 -2.39
N VAL A 310 14.67 2.06 -1.05
CA VAL A 310 13.48 1.61 -0.31
C VAL A 310 12.84 2.73 0.50
N GLU A 311 13.65 3.45 1.31
CA GLU A 311 13.12 4.52 2.16
C GLU A 311 12.61 5.69 1.31
N GLN A 312 13.33 6.05 0.25
CA GLN A 312 12.96 7.13 -0.66
C GLN A 312 12.04 6.71 -1.81
N ALA A 313 11.68 5.43 -1.92
CA ALA A 313 10.70 4.99 -2.92
C ALA A 313 9.36 5.71 -2.70
N ALA A 314 8.86 6.32 -3.76
CA ALA A 314 7.60 7.05 -3.81
C ALA A 314 6.63 6.31 -4.73
N PHE A 315 5.54 5.81 -4.16
CA PHE A 315 4.44 5.23 -4.92
C PHE A 315 3.26 6.20 -4.94
N ALA A 316 2.57 6.25 -6.07
CA ALA A 316 1.33 7.02 -6.19
C ALA A 316 0.37 6.36 -7.19
N PRO A 317 -0.90 6.11 -6.83
CA PRO A 317 -1.89 5.59 -7.78
C PRO A 317 -2.08 6.46 -9.03
N THR A 318 -1.68 7.73 -8.97
CA THR A 318 -1.68 8.64 -10.14
C THR A 318 -0.63 8.29 -11.19
N ASN A 319 0.36 7.47 -10.87
CA ASN A 319 1.29 6.93 -11.84
C ASN A 319 0.57 5.81 -12.61
N ILE A 320 -0.10 6.20 -13.68
CA ILE A 320 -0.88 5.32 -14.56
C ILE A 320 -0.51 5.58 -16.02
N ILE A 321 -0.55 4.55 -16.84
CA ILE A 321 -0.13 4.59 -18.23
C ILE A 321 -1.34 4.50 -19.18
N PRO A 322 -1.19 4.85 -20.47
CA PRO A 322 -2.21 4.62 -21.48
C PRO A 322 -2.70 3.16 -21.49
N GLY A 323 -3.97 2.95 -21.80
CA GLY A 323 -4.61 1.63 -21.73
C GLY A 323 -5.15 1.25 -20.35
N LEU A 324 -4.75 1.98 -19.30
CA LEU A 324 -5.24 1.85 -17.93
C LEU A 324 -5.88 3.16 -17.48
N ASP A 325 -6.88 3.08 -16.59
CA ASP A 325 -7.51 4.26 -16.02
C ASP A 325 -8.14 3.94 -14.65
N PHE A 326 -8.66 4.98 -14.02
CA PHE A 326 -9.34 4.90 -12.72
C PHE A 326 -10.76 4.36 -12.85
N SER A 327 -11.42 4.26 -11.73
CA SER A 327 -12.84 3.90 -11.62
C SER A 327 -13.57 4.87 -10.68
N PRO A 328 -14.92 4.77 -10.55
CA PRO A 328 -15.68 5.49 -9.53
C PRO A 328 -15.43 5.07 -8.09
N ASP A 329 -14.52 4.15 -7.82
CA ASP A 329 -14.11 3.76 -6.46
C ASP A 329 -13.68 5.01 -5.67
N LYS A 330 -14.48 5.38 -4.66
CA LYS A 330 -14.30 6.62 -3.89
C LYS A 330 -12.98 6.61 -3.11
N MET A 331 -12.59 5.44 -2.59
CA MET A 331 -11.31 5.29 -1.89
C MET A 331 -10.13 5.51 -2.86
N LEU A 332 -10.19 4.95 -4.07
CA LEU A 332 -9.18 5.20 -5.10
C LEU A 332 -9.09 6.68 -5.43
N GLN A 333 -10.22 7.36 -5.63
CA GLN A 333 -10.25 8.80 -5.93
C GLN A 333 -9.59 9.64 -4.83
N GLY A 334 -9.83 9.34 -3.55
CA GLY A 334 -9.17 10.02 -2.43
C GLY A 334 -7.65 9.78 -2.41
N ARG A 335 -7.20 8.60 -2.84
CA ARG A 335 -5.78 8.24 -2.92
C ARG A 335 -5.03 8.98 -4.03
N LEU A 336 -5.72 9.46 -5.08
CA LEU A 336 -5.08 10.22 -6.17
C LEU A 336 -4.46 11.53 -5.68
N PHE A 337 -5.03 12.16 -4.65
CA PHE A 337 -4.45 13.34 -4.03
C PHE A 337 -3.40 13.01 -2.96
N SER A 338 -3.76 12.14 -2.01
CA SER A 338 -3.03 12.00 -0.74
C SER A 338 -1.61 11.45 -0.90
N TYR A 339 -1.36 10.58 -1.88
CA TYR A 339 -0.02 9.99 -2.08
C TYR A 339 0.97 11.03 -2.61
N GLY A 340 0.61 11.78 -3.64
CA GLY A 340 1.46 12.82 -4.19
C GLY A 340 1.78 13.91 -3.17
N ASP A 341 0.80 14.31 -2.36
CA ASP A 341 0.98 15.28 -1.29
C ASP A 341 1.95 14.78 -0.22
N ALA A 342 1.74 13.55 0.27
CA ALA A 342 2.62 12.93 1.26
C ALA A 342 4.08 12.80 0.77
N GLN A 343 4.30 12.44 -0.49
CA GLN A 343 5.65 12.29 -1.04
C GLN A 343 6.35 13.64 -1.20
N ARG A 344 5.64 14.70 -1.58
CA ARG A 344 6.21 16.08 -1.61
C ARG A 344 6.62 16.53 -0.21
N TYR A 345 5.85 16.22 0.81
CA TYR A 345 6.20 16.50 2.20
C TYR A 345 7.43 15.71 2.66
N ARG A 346 7.51 14.41 2.37
CA ARG A 346 8.58 13.53 2.85
C ARG A 346 9.90 13.75 2.10
N LEU A 347 9.86 13.93 0.80
CA LEU A 347 11.00 13.83 -0.12
C LEU A 347 11.28 15.11 -0.90
N GLY A 348 10.34 16.06 -0.90
CA GLY A 348 10.41 17.28 -1.68
C GLY A 348 9.72 17.20 -3.05
N VAL A 349 9.54 18.36 -3.67
CA VAL A 349 8.80 18.51 -4.94
C VAL A 349 9.42 17.73 -6.10
N ASN A 350 10.74 17.59 -6.10
CA ASN A 350 11.50 16.92 -7.15
C ASN A 350 11.86 15.46 -6.82
N HIS A 351 11.07 14.78 -5.97
CA HIS A 351 11.31 13.38 -5.57
C HIS A 351 11.29 12.38 -6.74
N TRP A 352 10.70 12.75 -7.85
CA TRP A 352 10.72 11.95 -9.08
C TRP A 352 12.12 11.80 -9.69
N GLN A 353 13.09 12.65 -9.32
CA GLN A 353 14.50 12.55 -9.74
C GLN A 353 15.29 11.45 -9.01
N ILE A 354 14.80 10.97 -7.86
CA ILE A 354 15.44 9.89 -7.12
C ILE A 354 15.41 8.63 -8.00
N PRO A 355 16.52 7.91 -8.20
CA PRO A 355 16.65 6.85 -9.21
C PRO A 355 15.52 5.80 -9.19
N VAL A 356 15.09 5.38 -8.00
CA VAL A 356 13.98 4.42 -7.87
C VAL A 356 12.62 4.99 -8.30
N ASN A 357 12.48 6.32 -8.37
CA ASN A 357 11.25 7.01 -8.75
C ASN A 357 11.25 7.49 -10.20
N GLN A 358 12.42 7.49 -10.87
CA GLN A 358 12.54 7.98 -12.24
C GLN A 358 11.77 7.12 -13.23
N PRO A 359 11.15 7.72 -14.28
CA PRO A 359 10.54 6.99 -15.38
C PRO A 359 11.63 6.47 -16.35
N LYS A 360 12.29 5.39 -15.98
CA LYS A 360 13.48 4.85 -16.67
C LYS A 360 13.21 4.36 -18.10
N GLY A 361 11.97 3.96 -18.41
CA GLY A 361 11.59 3.42 -19.71
C GLY A 361 11.22 4.49 -20.75
N VAL A 362 11.11 5.75 -20.35
CA VAL A 362 10.66 6.85 -21.22
C VAL A 362 11.83 7.45 -21.99
N GLY A 363 11.66 7.65 -23.32
CA GLY A 363 12.67 8.26 -24.16
C GLY A 363 12.98 9.72 -23.80
N ILE A 364 14.21 10.16 -24.14
CA ILE A 364 14.71 11.51 -23.84
C ILE A 364 13.99 12.63 -24.61
N GLU A 365 13.26 12.28 -25.67
CA GLU A 365 12.42 13.18 -26.45
C GLU A 365 11.13 13.60 -25.71
N ASN A 366 10.77 12.88 -24.65
CA ASN A 366 9.58 13.18 -23.84
C ASN A 366 9.92 14.16 -22.73
N ILE A 367 9.10 15.18 -22.57
CA ILE A 367 9.34 16.27 -21.64
C ILE A 367 8.09 16.63 -20.82
N CYS A 368 8.31 16.91 -19.55
CA CYS A 368 7.28 17.48 -18.67
C CYS A 368 7.59 18.96 -18.45
N PRO A 369 6.96 19.90 -19.17
CA PRO A 369 7.38 21.31 -19.17
C PRO A 369 7.16 22.03 -17.83
N PHE A 370 6.34 21.50 -16.94
CA PHE A 370 6.07 22.05 -15.61
C PHE A 370 6.93 21.43 -14.49
N SER A 371 7.75 20.42 -14.78
CA SER A 371 8.69 19.83 -13.80
C SER A 371 10.03 20.58 -13.79
N ARG A 372 9.96 21.91 -13.69
CA ARG A 372 11.12 22.82 -13.63
C ARG A 372 11.22 23.47 -12.27
N ASP A 373 12.44 23.85 -11.93
CA ASP A 373 12.73 24.63 -10.73
C ASP A 373 12.37 23.92 -9.41
N GLY A 374 12.32 24.62 -8.33
CA GLY A 374 12.07 24.08 -7.00
C GLY A 374 13.30 23.42 -6.36
N GLN A 375 13.13 23.03 -5.10
CA GLN A 375 14.21 22.48 -4.29
C GLN A 375 14.83 21.24 -4.93
N MET A 376 16.16 21.20 -4.94
CA MET A 376 16.96 20.06 -5.41
C MET A 376 16.67 19.64 -6.86
N ARG A 377 16.30 20.57 -7.73
CA ARG A 377 16.15 20.32 -9.17
C ARG A 377 17.52 20.29 -9.84
N VAL A 378 18.03 19.10 -10.18
CA VAL A 378 19.44 18.89 -10.56
C VAL A 378 19.65 18.07 -11.83
N VAL A 379 18.61 17.46 -12.40
CA VAL A 379 18.75 16.60 -13.58
C VAL A 379 18.47 17.38 -14.86
N ASP A 380 18.90 16.84 -16.04
CA ASP A 380 18.64 17.33 -17.40
C ASP A 380 18.92 18.83 -17.60
N ASN A 381 19.88 19.38 -16.85
CA ASN A 381 20.19 20.82 -16.87
C ASN A 381 18.93 21.70 -16.67
N ASN A 382 17.98 21.23 -15.86
CA ASN A 382 16.67 21.86 -15.63
C ASN A 382 15.96 22.26 -16.92
N GLN A 383 16.05 21.43 -17.97
CA GLN A 383 15.53 21.66 -19.33
C GLN A 383 16.14 22.87 -20.07
N GLY A 384 17.32 23.32 -19.63
CA GLY A 384 18.03 24.42 -20.27
C GLY A 384 17.39 25.81 -20.13
N GLY A 385 17.78 26.74 -20.99
CA GLY A 385 17.31 28.14 -20.98
C GLY A 385 16.08 28.42 -21.83
N GLY A 386 15.40 27.40 -22.37
CA GLY A 386 14.22 27.56 -23.20
C GLY A 386 13.00 28.06 -22.43
N THR A 387 12.09 28.73 -23.12
CA THR A 387 10.78 29.13 -22.56
C THR A 387 9.91 27.90 -22.31
N HIS A 388 9.09 27.95 -21.26
CA HIS A 388 8.20 26.84 -20.88
C HIS A 388 6.73 27.25 -20.70
N TYR A 389 6.38 28.47 -21.09
CA TYR A 389 4.97 28.90 -21.10
C TYR A 389 4.30 28.52 -22.41
N TYR A 390 3.01 28.29 -22.35
CA TYR A 390 2.17 28.01 -23.51
C TYR A 390 0.91 28.91 -23.50
N PRO A 391 0.48 29.44 -24.64
CA PRO A 391 1.12 29.36 -25.98
C PRO A 391 2.34 30.27 -26.12
N ASN A 392 3.31 29.89 -26.97
CA ASN A 392 4.47 30.70 -27.30
C ASN A 392 4.88 30.54 -28.78
N ASN A 393 5.81 31.41 -29.25
CA ASN A 393 6.33 31.39 -30.63
C ASN A 393 7.77 30.82 -30.73
N HIS A 394 8.32 30.28 -29.63
CA HIS A 394 9.72 29.89 -29.53
C HIS A 394 9.96 28.38 -29.59
N GLY A 395 8.97 27.60 -29.45
CA GLY A 395 9.01 26.15 -29.48
C GLY A 395 7.66 25.55 -29.11
N LYS A 396 7.41 24.34 -29.58
CA LYS A 396 6.20 23.62 -29.27
C LYS A 396 6.56 22.36 -28.48
N PHE A 397 5.77 22.09 -27.46
CA PHE A 397 5.68 20.76 -26.90
C PHE A 397 4.46 20.12 -27.53
N ASP A 398 4.68 19.15 -28.43
CA ASP A 398 3.58 18.54 -29.16
C ASP A 398 2.82 17.58 -28.25
N SER A 399 1.49 17.68 -28.30
CA SER A 399 0.61 16.70 -27.67
C SER A 399 0.68 15.36 -28.42
N GLN A 400 0.38 14.27 -27.74
CA GLN A 400 0.33 12.92 -28.30
C GLN A 400 -1.14 12.45 -28.37
N PRO A 401 -1.91 12.87 -29.40
CA PRO A 401 -3.36 12.62 -29.48
C PRO A 401 -3.72 11.15 -29.63
N GLU A 402 -2.77 10.30 -30.04
CA GLU A 402 -2.92 8.84 -30.10
C GLU A 402 -3.18 8.20 -28.74
N TYR A 403 -2.78 8.86 -27.64
CA TYR A 403 -3.03 8.41 -26.26
C TYR A 403 -4.31 8.98 -25.66
N LYS A 404 -5.23 9.47 -26.48
CA LYS A 404 -6.51 10.02 -26.00
C LYS A 404 -7.32 8.91 -25.32
N LYS A 405 -7.65 9.13 -24.04
CA LYS A 405 -8.51 8.24 -23.26
C LYS A 405 -9.96 8.29 -23.73
N PRO A 406 -10.72 7.19 -23.65
CA PRO A 406 -12.17 7.24 -23.82
C PRO A 406 -12.81 8.10 -22.72
N PRO A 407 -14.01 8.66 -22.94
CA PRO A 407 -14.72 9.42 -21.91
C PRO A 407 -14.87 8.61 -20.63
N PHE A 408 -14.68 9.26 -19.48
CA PHE A 408 -14.93 8.62 -18.18
C PHE A 408 -16.44 8.65 -17.89
N PRO A 409 -17.08 7.49 -17.64
CA PRO A 409 -18.53 7.45 -17.41
C PRO A 409 -18.86 8.06 -16.04
N THR A 410 -19.72 9.06 -16.04
CA THR A 410 -20.26 9.69 -14.83
C THR A 410 -21.76 9.90 -14.99
N ASP A 411 -22.52 9.53 -13.96
CA ASP A 411 -23.96 9.75 -13.89
C ASP A 411 -24.30 10.57 -12.62
N GLY A 412 -25.36 11.36 -12.68
CA GLY A 412 -25.95 12.05 -11.54
C GLY A 412 -25.39 13.44 -11.27
N TYR A 413 -25.84 14.01 -10.18
CA TYR A 413 -25.51 15.35 -9.72
C TYR A 413 -24.46 15.31 -8.60
N GLY A 414 -23.61 16.34 -8.50
CA GLY A 414 -22.73 16.53 -7.34
C GLY A 414 -23.56 16.90 -6.11
N TYR A 415 -23.65 15.98 -5.13
CA TYR A 415 -24.41 16.15 -3.89
C TYR A 415 -23.79 15.29 -2.75
N GLU A 416 -24.17 15.57 -1.51
CA GLU A 416 -23.79 14.78 -0.34
C GLU A 416 -24.70 13.56 -0.20
N TYR A 417 -24.31 12.45 -0.82
CA TYR A 417 -25.05 11.19 -0.74
C TYR A 417 -24.68 10.40 0.51
N ASN A 418 -25.66 9.80 1.16
CA ASN A 418 -25.44 8.84 2.23
C ASN A 418 -24.99 7.50 1.63
N GLN A 419 -23.71 7.25 1.71
CA GLN A 419 -23.09 6.04 1.12
C GLN A 419 -23.54 4.73 1.75
N ARG A 420 -24.13 4.77 2.95
CA ARG A 420 -24.61 3.58 3.67
C ARG A 420 -26.03 3.19 3.26
N GLN A 421 -26.84 4.12 2.81
CA GLN A 421 -28.20 3.84 2.33
C GLN A 421 -28.21 3.12 1.00
N ASP A 422 -27.19 3.34 0.17
CA ASP A 422 -27.17 2.81 -1.20
C ASP A 422 -26.68 1.35 -1.26
N ASP A 423 -25.99 0.87 -0.23
CA ASP A 423 -25.45 -0.50 -0.17
C ASP A 423 -25.16 -0.89 1.28
N ASP A 424 -26.12 -1.52 1.92
CA ASP A 424 -26.13 -1.94 3.34
C ASP A 424 -25.80 -3.42 3.56
N ASN A 425 -25.49 -4.17 2.50
CA ASN A 425 -25.14 -5.58 2.59
C ASN A 425 -23.71 -5.78 3.11
N TYR A 426 -23.48 -5.57 4.41
CA TYR A 426 -22.17 -5.66 5.04
C TYR A 426 -21.80 -7.06 5.52
N PHE A 427 -22.77 -7.98 5.66
CA PHE A 427 -22.58 -9.23 6.40
C PHE A 427 -22.51 -10.47 5.53
N GLU A 428 -23.01 -10.43 4.29
CA GLU A 428 -23.04 -11.60 3.39
C GLU A 428 -21.62 -12.10 3.09
N GLN A 429 -20.72 -11.22 2.66
CA GLN A 429 -19.37 -11.62 2.24
C GLN A 429 -18.48 -12.09 3.39
N PRO A 430 -18.40 -11.41 4.55
CA PRO A 430 -17.67 -11.95 5.70
C PRO A 430 -18.26 -13.27 6.19
N GLY A 431 -19.59 -13.47 6.16
CA GLY A 431 -20.22 -14.75 6.48
C GLY A 431 -19.82 -15.86 5.50
N LYS A 432 -19.81 -15.59 4.20
CA LYS A 432 -19.28 -16.54 3.19
C LYS A 432 -17.81 -16.88 3.44
N LEU A 433 -16.98 -15.87 3.72
CA LEU A 433 -15.56 -16.07 4.03
C LEU A 433 -15.37 -16.94 5.27
N PHE A 434 -16.15 -16.71 6.33
CA PHE A 434 -16.11 -17.51 7.56
C PHE A 434 -16.48 -18.98 7.29
N ARG A 435 -17.55 -19.24 6.53
CA ARG A 435 -17.98 -20.61 6.18
C ARG A 435 -16.99 -21.38 5.31
N LEU A 436 -16.11 -20.69 4.57
CA LEU A 436 -15.03 -21.32 3.79
C LEU A 436 -13.85 -21.78 4.65
N GLN A 437 -13.76 -21.35 5.91
CA GLN A 437 -12.69 -21.77 6.82
C GLN A 437 -12.89 -23.21 7.29
N SER A 438 -11.77 -23.93 7.53
CA SER A 438 -11.82 -25.19 8.25
C SER A 438 -12.22 -24.96 9.71
N GLU A 439 -12.69 -25.99 10.40
CA GLU A 439 -13.09 -25.89 11.81
C GLU A 439 -11.93 -25.36 12.69
N ASP A 440 -10.71 -25.89 12.47
CA ASP A 440 -9.51 -25.42 13.20
C ASP A 440 -9.20 -23.94 12.90
N ALA A 441 -9.41 -23.47 11.67
CA ALA A 441 -9.22 -22.07 11.31
C ALA A 441 -10.29 -21.16 11.92
N LYS A 442 -11.54 -21.63 12.03
CA LYS A 442 -12.61 -20.93 12.75
C LYS A 442 -12.29 -20.75 14.23
N GLU A 443 -11.83 -21.82 14.91
CA GLU A 443 -11.40 -21.75 16.31
C GLU A 443 -10.24 -20.74 16.51
N ARG A 444 -9.29 -20.69 15.56
CA ARG A 444 -8.22 -19.68 15.61
C ARG A 444 -8.77 -18.26 15.41
N ILE A 445 -9.74 -18.02 14.53
CA ILE A 445 -10.39 -16.71 14.39
C ILE A 445 -11.01 -16.28 15.73
N PHE A 446 -11.69 -17.18 16.43
CA PHE A 446 -12.30 -16.86 17.73
C PHE A 446 -11.24 -16.50 18.77
N THR A 447 -10.19 -17.31 18.87
CA THR A 447 -9.09 -17.09 19.83
C THR A 447 -8.31 -15.81 19.52
N ASN A 448 -7.93 -15.63 18.27
CA ASN A 448 -7.21 -14.42 17.83
C ASN A 448 -8.01 -13.14 18.10
N THR A 449 -9.33 -13.19 17.85
CA THR A 449 -10.25 -12.08 18.16
C THR A 449 -10.29 -11.79 19.66
N ALA A 450 -10.41 -12.82 20.49
CA ALA A 450 -10.47 -12.67 21.94
C ALA A 450 -9.16 -12.08 22.49
N ASN A 451 -8.00 -12.57 22.02
CA ASN A 451 -6.68 -12.05 22.38
C ASN A 451 -6.52 -10.58 21.98
N ALA A 452 -6.92 -10.24 20.75
CA ALA A 452 -6.81 -8.87 20.23
C ALA A 452 -7.77 -7.89 20.95
N MET A 453 -8.84 -8.39 21.58
CA MET A 453 -9.80 -7.61 22.36
C MET A 453 -9.49 -7.61 23.87
N GLU A 454 -8.32 -8.04 24.30
CA GLU A 454 -7.94 -7.95 25.71
C GLU A 454 -7.96 -6.48 26.19
N GLY A 455 -8.61 -6.21 27.33
CA GLY A 455 -8.78 -4.86 27.89
C GLY A 455 -9.83 -3.98 27.20
N VAL A 456 -10.49 -4.44 26.15
CA VAL A 456 -11.57 -3.72 25.46
C VAL A 456 -12.86 -3.79 26.31
N THR A 457 -13.66 -2.74 26.31
CA THR A 457 -14.91 -2.68 27.07
C THR A 457 -15.98 -3.63 26.55
N ASP A 458 -16.91 -4.04 27.43
CA ASP A 458 -17.93 -5.03 27.11
C ASP A 458 -18.93 -4.56 26.03
N ASP A 459 -19.22 -3.28 25.96
CA ASP A 459 -20.09 -2.70 24.94
C ASP A 459 -19.49 -2.86 23.53
N VAL A 460 -18.20 -2.60 23.34
CA VAL A 460 -17.49 -2.80 22.08
C VAL A 460 -17.39 -4.30 21.72
N LYS A 461 -17.11 -5.18 22.71
CA LYS A 461 -17.13 -6.63 22.53
C LYS A 461 -18.50 -7.13 22.06
N ARG A 462 -19.57 -6.68 22.72
CA ARG A 462 -20.96 -7.06 22.35
C ARG A 462 -21.34 -6.57 20.96
N ARG A 463 -20.92 -5.37 20.58
CA ARG A 463 -21.11 -4.84 19.23
C ARG A 463 -20.42 -5.72 18.18
N HIS A 464 -19.19 -6.13 18.42
CA HIS A 464 -18.49 -7.06 17.51
C HIS A 464 -19.16 -8.41 17.42
N ILE A 465 -19.57 -9.03 18.54
CA ILE A 465 -20.27 -10.30 18.57
C ILE A 465 -21.56 -10.21 17.74
N ARG A 466 -22.32 -9.13 17.87
CA ARG A 466 -23.56 -8.90 17.10
C ARG A 466 -23.28 -8.86 15.59
N GLN A 467 -22.25 -8.15 15.18
CA GLN A 467 -21.86 -8.08 13.76
C GLN A 467 -21.42 -9.45 13.22
N CYS A 468 -20.62 -10.19 13.98
CA CYS A 468 -20.23 -11.55 13.62
C CYS A 468 -21.46 -12.47 13.53
N TYR A 469 -22.43 -12.34 14.44
CA TYR A 469 -23.65 -13.13 14.43
C TYR A 469 -24.56 -12.82 13.22
N LYS A 470 -24.65 -11.56 12.83
CA LYS A 470 -25.37 -11.14 11.60
C LYS A 470 -24.72 -11.72 10.34
N ALA A 471 -23.39 -11.85 10.32
CA ALA A 471 -22.66 -12.48 9.21
C ALA A 471 -22.87 -14.01 9.19
N ASP A 472 -22.76 -14.66 10.34
CA ASP A 472 -23.04 -16.08 10.54
C ASP A 472 -23.28 -16.37 12.03
N PRO A 473 -24.39 -17.06 12.40
CA PRO A 473 -24.67 -17.36 13.81
C PRO A 473 -23.58 -18.18 14.51
N GLU A 474 -22.87 -19.06 13.80
CA GLU A 474 -21.72 -19.82 14.35
C GLU A 474 -20.56 -18.88 14.67
N TYR A 475 -20.29 -17.93 13.79
CA TYR A 475 -19.23 -16.94 13.98
C TYR A 475 -19.49 -16.11 15.25
N GLY A 476 -20.69 -15.54 15.40
CA GLY A 476 -21.03 -14.76 16.60
C GLY A 476 -20.97 -15.59 17.90
N LYS A 477 -21.49 -16.82 17.89
CA LYS A 477 -21.43 -17.73 19.05
C LYS A 477 -19.98 -18.10 19.44
N GLY A 478 -19.14 -18.38 18.45
CA GLY A 478 -17.73 -18.72 18.67
C GLY A 478 -16.97 -17.57 19.29
N VAL A 479 -17.12 -16.36 18.76
CA VAL A 479 -16.48 -15.13 19.33
C VAL A 479 -17.01 -14.85 20.72
N ALA A 480 -18.32 -14.95 20.99
CA ALA A 480 -18.91 -14.76 22.31
C ALA A 480 -18.33 -15.73 23.34
N LYS A 481 -18.24 -17.01 22.98
CA LYS A 481 -17.64 -18.07 23.81
C LYS A 481 -16.18 -17.75 24.13
N ALA A 482 -15.38 -17.38 23.14
CA ALA A 482 -13.96 -17.04 23.33
C ALA A 482 -13.75 -15.82 24.23
N LEU A 483 -14.64 -14.82 24.14
CA LEU A 483 -14.64 -13.64 24.99
C LEU A 483 -15.25 -13.85 26.40
N GLY A 484 -15.82 -15.04 26.66
CA GLY A 484 -16.49 -15.36 27.93
C GLY A 484 -17.82 -14.59 28.16
N ILE A 485 -18.48 -14.18 27.07
CA ILE A 485 -19.73 -13.42 27.11
C ILE A 485 -20.91 -14.36 26.75
N ASP A 486 -21.95 -14.38 27.59
CA ASP A 486 -23.17 -15.15 27.27
C ASP A 486 -23.90 -14.49 26.10
N ILE A 487 -23.99 -15.21 24.99
CA ILE A 487 -24.67 -14.76 23.76
C ILE A 487 -26.14 -14.38 24.01
N ASN A 488 -26.83 -15.07 24.95
CA ASN A 488 -28.23 -14.78 25.29
C ASN A 488 -28.39 -13.45 26.05
N SER A 489 -27.30 -12.86 26.54
CA SER A 489 -27.29 -11.54 27.18
C SER A 489 -27.18 -10.39 26.19
N ILE A 490 -27.10 -10.70 24.89
CA ILE A 490 -26.94 -9.73 23.81
C ILE A 490 -28.23 -9.65 23.00
N ASP A 491 -28.74 -8.45 22.81
CA ASP A 491 -29.78 -8.22 21.80
C ASP A 491 -29.15 -8.31 20.39
N LEU A 492 -29.41 -9.42 19.71
CA LEU A 492 -28.84 -9.76 18.41
C LEU A 492 -29.62 -9.15 17.23
N GLU A 493 -30.86 -8.69 17.48
CA GLU A 493 -31.76 -8.15 16.46
C GLU A 493 -31.77 -6.64 16.38
N THR A 494 -31.14 -5.96 17.33
CA THR A 494 -31.03 -4.49 17.28
C THR A 494 -30.40 -4.05 15.97
N GLU A 495 -31.17 -3.37 15.14
CA GLU A 495 -30.67 -2.83 13.85
C GLU A 495 -29.70 -1.68 14.07
N ASN A 496 -29.82 -0.99 15.19
CA ASN A 496 -29.07 0.21 15.50
C ASN A 496 -27.90 -0.10 16.41
N ASP A 497 -26.71 0.00 15.89
CA ASP A 497 -25.56 0.34 16.72
C ASP A 497 -25.78 1.78 17.20
N GLU A 498 -26.20 1.96 18.46
CA GLU A 498 -26.54 3.23 19.10
C GLU A 498 -25.47 4.33 18.92
N THR A 499 -24.29 3.98 18.49
CA THR A 499 -23.17 4.89 18.22
C THR A 499 -23.41 5.85 17.07
N TYR A 500 -24.19 5.48 16.04
CA TYR A 500 -24.41 6.37 14.89
C TYR A 500 -25.63 7.27 15.01
N GLU A 501 -26.70 6.84 15.67
CA GLU A 501 -27.87 7.72 15.91
C GLU A 501 -27.57 8.86 16.89
N ASN A 502 -26.59 8.69 17.76
CA ASN A 502 -26.16 9.75 18.68
C ASN A 502 -25.29 10.84 18.03
N PHE A 503 -24.78 10.61 16.81
CA PHE A 503 -24.03 11.62 16.04
C PHE A 503 -24.92 12.48 15.13
N GLU A 504 -26.17 12.09 14.88
CA GLU A 504 -27.15 12.88 14.10
C GLU A 504 -28.02 13.78 14.98
N LYS A 505 -27.88 13.74 16.31
CA LYS A 505 -28.52 14.64 17.29
C LYS A 505 -27.51 15.64 17.84
#